data_3bba0ecfcc78e1a0d1c7ca4571fe67a1
#
_entry.id   3bba0ecfcc78e1a0d1c7ca4571fe67a1
#
_cell.length_a   1.000
_cell.length_b   1.000
_cell.length_c   1.000
_cell.angle_alpha   90.00
_cell.angle_beta   90.00
_cell.angle_gamma   90.00
#
_symmetry.space_group_name_H-M   'P 1'
#
loop_
_entity.id
_entity.type
_entity.pdbx_description
1 polymer ?
#
loop_
_entity_poly.entity_id
_entity_poly.type
_entity_poly.pdbx_seq_one_letter_code
_entity_poly.pdbx_strand_id
1 'polypeptide(L)'
;MTVYVFYNNLRKKADNKMINPEEDGITHINIYSKGKTDLGRMLSNFAKFPIETVDGKFMSVEGYWYWLGIEACKEREQLRNCYGFWAKKTGEEILKAKSKAFDSDFESKILQAIWYKFKRQSELILPQYRDLPFEHYYNYGGKIVDVKGKYQWMIDGISKMREELIL
;
A
#
# COMPACT_ATOMS: atom_id res chain seq x y z
N MET A 1 20.02 -10.61 -31.15
CA MET A 1 19.34 -11.25 -30.01
C MET A 1 19.57 -10.34 -28.80
N THR A 2 18.56 -9.56 -28.47
CA THR A 2 18.68 -8.26 -27.82
C THR A 2 18.74 -8.40 -26.30
N VAL A 3 19.56 -7.57 -25.63
CA VAL A 3 19.75 -7.43 -24.17
C VAL A 3 18.41 -7.41 -23.40
N TYR A 4 17.33 -6.95 -24.03
CA TYR A 4 15.97 -6.91 -23.47
C TYR A 4 15.37 -8.29 -23.16
N VAL A 5 15.70 -9.32 -23.93
CA VAL A 5 15.24 -10.71 -23.71
C VAL A 5 15.96 -11.34 -22.53
N PHE A 6 17.23 -10.96 -22.32
CA PHE A 6 18.03 -11.48 -21.20
C PHE A 6 17.55 -10.92 -19.85
N TYR A 7 17.18 -9.63 -19.79
CA TYR A 7 16.63 -9.00 -18.59
C TYR A 7 15.27 -9.56 -18.20
N ASN A 8 14.40 -9.83 -19.16
CA ASN A 8 13.08 -10.44 -18.91
C ASN A 8 13.16 -11.90 -18.46
N ASN A 9 14.19 -12.65 -18.90
CA ASN A 9 14.41 -14.03 -18.45
C ASN A 9 15.04 -14.10 -17.04
N LEU A 10 15.84 -13.09 -16.65
CA LEU A 10 16.36 -12.98 -15.29
C LEU A 10 15.27 -12.57 -14.30
N ARG A 11 14.36 -11.65 -14.69
CA ARG A 11 13.17 -11.30 -13.89
C ARG A 11 12.26 -12.51 -13.68
N LYS A 12 11.95 -13.29 -14.71
CA LYS A 12 11.12 -14.52 -14.59
C LYS A 12 11.75 -15.61 -13.72
N LYS A 13 13.08 -15.62 -13.53
CA LYS A 13 13.76 -16.57 -12.63
C LYS A 13 13.80 -16.09 -11.18
N ALA A 14 13.68 -14.78 -10.92
CA ALA A 14 13.58 -14.23 -9.56
C ALA A 14 12.17 -14.37 -8.95
N ASP A 15 11.12 -14.48 -9.79
CA ASP A 15 9.72 -14.44 -9.35
C ASP A 15 9.17 -15.78 -8.86
N ASN A 16 9.95 -16.83 -8.72
CA ASN A 16 9.49 -18.14 -8.25
C ASN A 16 9.98 -18.51 -6.85
N LYS A 17 10.44 -17.53 -6.05
CA LYS A 17 10.69 -17.75 -4.63
C LYS A 17 9.35 -17.75 -3.91
N MET A 18 8.94 -18.92 -3.44
CA MET A 18 7.73 -19.06 -2.63
C MET A 18 7.85 -18.14 -1.40
N ILE A 19 6.95 -17.17 -1.26
CA ILE A 19 6.94 -16.23 -0.14
C ILE A 19 6.70 -17.02 1.15
N ASN A 20 7.64 -16.93 2.10
CA ASN A 20 7.49 -17.50 3.43
C ASN A 20 7.04 -16.41 4.41
N PRO A 21 5.79 -16.42 4.90
CA PRO A 21 5.29 -15.40 5.83
C PRO A 21 6.03 -15.37 7.16
N GLU A 22 6.70 -16.48 7.53
CA GLU A 22 7.47 -16.54 8.78
C GLU A 22 8.74 -15.67 8.70
N GLU A 23 9.18 -15.33 7.49
CA GLU A 23 10.34 -14.50 7.23
C GLU A 23 10.02 -12.99 7.10
N ASP A 24 8.76 -12.57 7.32
CA ASP A 24 8.39 -11.15 7.38
C ASP A 24 9.14 -10.47 8.53
N GLY A 25 9.91 -9.44 8.21
CA GLY A 25 10.84 -8.74 9.09
C GLY A 25 12.27 -9.32 9.12
N ILE A 26 12.53 -10.42 8.39
CA ILE A 26 13.85 -11.09 8.30
C ILE A 26 14.41 -11.00 6.88
N THR A 27 13.64 -11.40 5.88
CA THR A 27 14.06 -11.39 4.47
C THR A 27 13.28 -10.38 3.62
N HIS A 28 12.15 -9.91 4.10
CA HIS A 28 11.28 -8.92 3.46
C HIS A 28 10.41 -8.22 4.51
N ILE A 29 9.73 -7.14 4.10
CA ILE A 29 8.69 -6.47 4.88
C ILE A 29 7.36 -6.61 4.13
N ASN A 30 6.39 -7.28 4.72
CA ASN A 30 5.05 -7.40 4.15
C ASN A 30 4.20 -6.16 4.48
N ILE A 31 3.85 -5.36 3.48
CA ILE A 31 2.93 -4.22 3.62
C ILE A 31 1.51 -4.75 3.74
N TYR A 32 1.12 -5.09 4.96
CA TYR A 32 -0.17 -5.69 5.25
C TYR A 32 -0.63 -5.35 6.68
N SER A 33 -1.93 -5.15 6.88
CA SER A 33 -2.50 -4.80 8.19
C SER A 33 -2.29 -5.86 9.28
N LYS A 34 -2.00 -7.09 8.87
CA LYS A 34 -1.64 -8.22 9.75
C LYS A 34 -0.21 -8.69 9.54
N GLY A 35 0.66 -7.85 8.94
CA GLY A 35 2.09 -8.10 8.81
C GLY A 35 2.76 -8.22 10.20
N LYS A 36 3.90 -8.89 10.25
CA LYS A 36 4.63 -9.09 11.51
C LYS A 36 5.32 -7.83 12.01
N THR A 37 5.76 -6.96 11.09
CA THR A 37 6.49 -5.74 11.44
C THR A 37 5.58 -4.55 11.67
N ASP A 38 5.94 -3.66 12.61
CA ASP A 38 5.25 -2.38 12.80
C ASP A 38 5.32 -1.52 11.54
N LEU A 39 6.47 -1.54 10.85
CA LEU A 39 6.67 -0.84 9.59
C LEU A 39 5.67 -1.31 8.51
N GLY A 40 5.56 -2.63 8.31
CA GLY A 40 4.63 -3.20 7.32
C GLY A 40 3.17 -2.89 7.63
N ARG A 41 2.79 -3.00 8.91
CA ARG A 41 1.42 -2.64 9.36
C ARG A 41 1.14 -1.16 9.18
N MET A 42 2.06 -0.28 9.54
CA MET A 42 1.92 1.17 9.38
C MET A 42 1.81 1.56 7.91
N LEU A 43 2.59 0.95 7.01
CA LEU A 43 2.54 1.23 5.57
C LEU A 43 1.26 0.72 4.90
N SER A 44 0.56 -0.25 5.49
CA SER A 44 -0.73 -0.71 4.98
C SER A 44 -1.73 0.45 4.85
N ASN A 45 -2.50 0.47 3.76
CA ASN A 45 -3.57 1.44 3.55
C ASN A 45 -4.64 1.38 4.65
N PHE A 46 -4.79 0.23 5.32
CA PHE A 46 -5.74 0.00 6.41
C PHE A 46 -5.34 0.67 7.72
N ALA A 47 -4.06 1.04 7.89
CA ALA A 47 -3.58 1.64 9.14
C ALA A 47 -4.41 2.88 9.50
N LYS A 48 -4.89 2.92 10.74
CA LYS A 48 -5.50 4.12 11.30
C LYS A 48 -4.41 5.15 11.56
N PHE A 49 -4.26 6.06 10.65
CA PHE A 49 -3.31 7.15 10.75
C PHE A 49 -3.88 8.38 10.05
N PRO A 50 -4.17 9.47 10.79
CA PRO A 50 -4.68 10.69 10.19
C PRO A 50 -3.71 11.26 9.17
N ILE A 51 -4.16 11.45 7.94
CA ILE A 51 -3.39 12.02 6.84
C ILE A 51 -4.01 13.34 6.39
N GLU A 52 -3.16 14.26 5.96
CA GLU A 52 -3.55 15.49 5.27
C GLU A 52 -3.21 15.36 3.79
N THR A 53 -4.18 15.65 2.94
CA THR A 53 -4.07 15.56 1.49
C THR A 53 -4.53 16.86 0.85
N VAL A 54 -4.34 17.01 -0.46
CA VAL A 54 -4.88 18.15 -1.25
C VAL A 54 -6.42 18.20 -1.21
N ASP A 55 -7.06 17.07 -0.95
CA ASP A 55 -8.52 16.94 -0.87
C ASP A 55 -9.05 17.00 0.58
N GLY A 56 -8.18 17.29 1.55
CA GLY A 56 -8.50 17.43 2.97
C GLY A 56 -7.99 16.28 3.83
N LYS A 57 -8.58 16.12 5.02
CA LYS A 57 -8.14 15.15 6.04
C LYS A 57 -8.88 13.83 5.91
N PHE A 58 -8.15 12.73 6.14
CA PHE A 58 -8.68 11.37 6.17
C PHE A 58 -8.04 10.58 7.32
N MET A 59 -8.75 9.60 7.86
CA MET A 59 -8.26 8.76 8.95
C MET A 59 -7.42 7.57 8.48
N SER A 60 -7.36 7.31 7.17
CA SER A 60 -6.55 6.27 6.56
C SER A 60 -6.35 6.50 5.06
N VAL A 61 -5.32 5.88 4.50
CA VAL A 61 -5.13 5.85 3.04
C VAL A 61 -6.25 5.06 2.36
N GLU A 62 -6.78 4.00 3.00
CA GLU A 62 -7.91 3.23 2.45
C GLU A 62 -9.18 4.08 2.31
N GLY A 63 -9.48 4.93 3.29
CA GLY A 63 -10.59 5.88 3.20
C GLY A 63 -10.41 6.85 2.04
N TYR A 64 -9.21 7.38 1.87
CA TYR A 64 -8.88 8.28 0.77
C TYR A 64 -8.92 7.56 -0.60
N TRP A 65 -8.44 6.32 -0.66
CA TRP A 65 -8.51 5.46 -1.85
C TRP A 65 -9.93 5.33 -2.40
N TYR A 66 -10.86 4.95 -1.54
CA TYR A 66 -12.26 4.82 -1.94
C TYR A 66 -12.91 6.16 -2.24
N TRP A 67 -12.57 7.20 -1.47
CA TRP A 67 -13.08 8.55 -1.71
C TRP A 67 -12.69 9.07 -3.11
N LEU A 68 -11.45 8.85 -3.54
CA LEU A 68 -11.00 9.18 -4.90
C LEU A 68 -11.67 8.34 -5.99
N GLY A 69 -11.95 7.08 -5.68
CA GLY A 69 -12.55 6.13 -6.63
C GLY A 69 -14.06 6.24 -6.81
N ILE A 70 -14.73 7.15 -6.08
CA ILE A 70 -16.18 7.34 -6.10
C ILE A 70 -16.49 8.76 -6.58
N GLU A 71 -17.44 8.89 -7.52
CA GLU A 71 -17.91 10.20 -7.97
C GLU A 71 -18.39 11.06 -6.80
N ALA A 72 -18.29 12.40 -6.97
CA ALA A 72 -18.65 13.36 -5.95
C ALA A 72 -20.10 13.16 -5.48
N CYS A 73 -20.25 12.76 -4.23
CA CYS A 73 -21.54 12.57 -3.59
C CYS A 73 -21.43 12.78 -2.07
N LYS A 74 -22.55 13.04 -1.41
CA LYS A 74 -22.58 13.26 0.04
C LYS A 74 -22.13 12.02 0.80
N GLU A 75 -22.47 10.85 0.32
CA GLU A 75 -22.19 9.57 0.98
C GLU A 75 -20.70 9.27 1.05
N ARG A 76 -19.90 9.67 0.03
CA ARG A 76 -18.46 9.41 0.07
C ARG A 76 -17.72 10.18 1.16
N GLU A 77 -18.30 11.29 1.67
CA GLU A 77 -17.67 12.11 2.71
C GLU A 77 -17.48 11.36 4.05
N GLN A 78 -18.32 10.34 4.32
CA GLN A 78 -18.13 9.48 5.49
C GLN A 78 -16.79 8.72 5.48
N LEU A 79 -16.21 8.46 4.30
CA LEU A 79 -14.92 7.78 4.13
C LEU A 79 -13.76 8.55 4.76
N ARG A 80 -13.92 9.86 4.98
CA ARG A 80 -12.91 10.67 5.67
C ARG A 80 -12.62 10.17 7.09
N ASN A 81 -13.60 9.59 7.75
CA ASN A 81 -13.50 9.11 9.11
C ASN A 81 -13.25 7.59 9.21
N CYS A 82 -13.25 6.89 8.07
CA CYS A 82 -13.12 5.44 8.03
C CYS A 82 -11.64 5.00 7.97
N TYR A 83 -11.38 3.80 8.51
CA TYR A 83 -10.08 3.14 8.43
C TYR A 83 -10.23 1.61 8.39
N GLY A 84 -9.18 0.90 8.02
CA GLY A 84 -9.16 -0.55 8.01
C GLY A 84 -10.25 -1.17 7.15
N PHE A 85 -10.77 -2.29 7.61
CA PHE A 85 -11.86 -2.99 6.94
C PHE A 85 -13.15 -2.17 6.85
N TRP A 86 -13.38 -1.29 7.81
CA TRP A 86 -14.52 -0.38 7.78
C TRP A 86 -14.47 0.56 6.56
N ALA A 87 -13.31 1.16 6.26
CA ALA A 87 -13.17 2.00 5.07
C ALA A 87 -13.46 1.22 3.79
N LYS A 88 -12.90 0.01 3.66
CA LYS A 88 -13.16 -0.88 2.53
C LYS A 88 -14.64 -1.21 2.39
N LYS A 89 -15.27 -1.70 3.45
CA LYS A 89 -16.69 -2.08 3.44
C LYS A 89 -17.59 -0.90 3.08
N THR A 90 -17.36 0.26 3.69
CA THR A 90 -18.11 1.47 3.39
C THR A 90 -17.97 1.89 1.94
N GLY A 91 -16.75 1.90 1.40
CA GLY A 91 -16.50 2.24 0.00
C GLY A 91 -17.17 1.27 -0.97
N GLU A 92 -17.07 -0.05 -0.72
CA GLU A 92 -17.75 -1.07 -1.52
C GLU A 92 -19.28 -0.92 -1.48
N GLU A 93 -19.84 -0.57 -0.33
CA GLU A 93 -21.30 -0.33 -0.19
C GLU A 93 -21.77 0.90 -0.96
N ILE A 94 -21.01 2.00 -0.91
CA ILE A 94 -21.33 3.20 -1.69
C ILE A 94 -21.28 2.89 -3.19
N LEU A 95 -20.29 2.13 -3.64
CA LEU A 95 -20.12 1.75 -5.06
C LEU A 95 -21.23 0.84 -5.60
N LYS A 96 -22.08 0.22 -4.76
CA LYS A 96 -23.29 -0.49 -5.21
C LYS A 96 -24.36 0.46 -5.76
N ALA A 97 -24.39 1.72 -5.28
CA ALA A 97 -25.41 2.71 -5.60
C ALA A 97 -24.87 3.94 -6.33
N LYS A 98 -23.56 4.12 -6.40
CA LYS A 98 -22.89 5.29 -6.98
C LYS A 98 -21.88 4.86 -8.01
N SER A 99 -21.58 5.78 -8.94
CA SER A 99 -20.61 5.53 -10.02
C SER A 99 -19.17 5.62 -9.53
N LYS A 100 -18.30 4.91 -10.23
CA LYS A 100 -16.85 5.06 -10.06
C LYS A 100 -16.38 6.37 -10.67
N ALA A 101 -15.47 7.04 -9.96
CA ALA A 101 -14.73 8.16 -10.51
C ALA A 101 -13.48 7.68 -11.23
N PHE A 102 -13.03 8.46 -12.19
CA PHE A 102 -11.70 8.36 -12.77
C PHE A 102 -10.93 9.63 -12.38
N ASP A 103 -9.79 9.45 -11.73
CA ASP A 103 -8.87 10.54 -11.38
C ASP A 103 -7.51 10.21 -12.02
N SER A 104 -7.06 11.05 -12.96
CA SER A 104 -5.76 10.87 -13.62
C SER A 104 -4.57 10.94 -12.66
N ASP A 105 -4.75 11.62 -11.52
CA ASP A 105 -3.73 11.82 -10.50
C ASP A 105 -3.86 10.85 -9.33
N PHE A 106 -4.71 9.82 -9.46
CA PHE A 106 -5.02 8.87 -8.40
C PHE A 106 -3.75 8.28 -7.75
N GLU A 107 -2.85 7.70 -8.55
CA GLU A 107 -1.63 7.08 -8.03
C GLU A 107 -0.73 8.10 -7.31
N SER A 108 -0.56 9.28 -7.91
CA SER A 108 0.22 10.37 -7.31
C SER A 108 -0.36 10.82 -5.97
N LYS A 109 -1.67 11.01 -5.89
CA LYS A 109 -2.37 11.40 -4.66
C LYS A 109 -2.24 10.34 -3.56
N ILE A 110 -2.37 9.07 -3.92
CA ILE A 110 -2.18 7.96 -2.96
C ILE A 110 -0.73 7.91 -2.47
N LEU A 111 0.26 8.05 -3.36
CA LEU A 111 1.66 8.09 -2.95
C LEU A 111 1.97 9.29 -2.04
N GLN A 112 1.41 10.47 -2.29
CA GLN A 112 1.54 11.61 -1.39
C GLN A 112 0.94 11.34 -0.01
N ALA A 113 -0.20 10.67 0.05
CA ALA A 113 -0.84 10.28 1.31
C ALA A 113 0.01 9.26 2.10
N ILE A 114 0.61 8.29 1.40
CA ILE A 114 1.55 7.34 2.00
C ILE A 114 2.81 8.06 2.49
N TRP A 115 3.37 8.97 1.68
CA TRP A 115 4.54 9.78 2.05
C TRP A 115 4.29 10.59 3.31
N TYR A 116 3.11 11.21 3.42
CA TYR A 116 2.72 11.99 4.60
C TYR A 116 2.84 11.17 5.90
N LYS A 117 2.33 9.94 5.92
CA LYS A 117 2.41 9.09 7.11
C LYS A 117 3.80 8.48 7.29
N PHE A 118 4.48 8.05 6.22
CA PHE A 118 5.78 7.41 6.29
C PHE A 118 6.85 8.35 6.86
N LYS A 119 6.86 9.59 6.39
CA LYS A 119 7.76 10.63 6.91
C LYS A 119 7.58 10.87 8.41
N ARG A 120 6.36 10.72 8.94
CA ARG A 120 6.04 10.93 10.36
C ARG A 120 6.26 9.70 11.23
N GLN A 121 6.59 8.59 10.63
CA GLN A 121 6.84 7.30 11.30
C GLN A 121 8.15 6.69 10.81
N SER A 122 9.09 7.54 10.40
CA SER A 122 10.39 7.09 9.86
C SER A 122 11.22 6.34 10.90
N GLU A 123 10.98 6.55 12.19
CA GLU A 123 11.59 5.79 13.28
C GLU A 123 11.29 4.28 13.23
N LEU A 124 10.26 3.86 12.50
CA LEU A 124 9.95 2.44 12.28
C LEU A 124 10.88 1.79 11.25
N ILE A 125 11.70 2.59 10.53
CA ILE A 125 12.75 2.07 9.64
C ILE A 125 13.94 1.66 10.49
N LEU A 126 13.80 0.53 11.19
CA LEU A 126 14.90 -0.01 11.98
C LEU A 126 16.12 -0.36 11.09
N PRO A 127 17.35 -0.36 11.63
CA PRO A 127 18.55 -0.65 10.84
C PRO A 127 18.45 -1.95 10.02
N GLN A 128 17.87 -3.02 10.58
CA GLN A 128 17.67 -4.30 9.90
C GLN A 128 16.64 -4.27 8.77
N TYR A 129 15.80 -3.21 8.68
CA TYR A 129 14.76 -3.09 7.65
C TYR A 129 15.19 -2.23 6.45
N ARG A 130 16.34 -1.57 6.54
CA ARG A 130 16.79 -0.60 5.52
C ARG A 130 16.88 -1.20 4.12
N ASP A 131 17.40 -2.41 4.03
CA ASP A 131 17.70 -3.08 2.76
C ASP A 131 16.70 -4.20 2.42
N LEU A 132 15.73 -4.50 3.30
CA LEU A 132 14.75 -5.54 3.05
C LEU A 132 13.77 -5.11 1.94
N PRO A 133 13.50 -5.97 0.95
CA PRO A 133 12.49 -5.66 -0.06
C PRO A 133 11.10 -5.55 0.57
N PHE A 134 10.28 -4.66 0.02
CA PHE A 134 8.86 -4.64 0.34
C PHE A 134 8.11 -5.67 -0.49
N GLU A 135 7.24 -6.42 0.17
CA GLU A 135 6.29 -7.36 -0.41
C GLU A 135 4.85 -6.96 -0.06
N HIS A 136 3.90 -7.47 -0.82
CA HIS A 136 2.49 -7.26 -0.55
C HIS A 136 1.71 -8.53 -0.83
N TYR A 137 1.37 -9.24 0.22
CA TYR A 137 0.58 -10.47 0.16
C TYR A 137 -0.36 -10.59 1.35
N TYR A 138 -1.43 -11.34 1.16
CA TYR A 138 -2.34 -11.72 2.24
C TYR A 138 -2.04 -13.14 2.70
N ASN A 139 -2.19 -13.39 4.00
CA ASN A 139 -2.09 -14.72 4.59
C ASN A 139 -3.43 -15.09 5.22
N TYR A 140 -4.13 -16.02 4.60
CA TYR A 140 -5.42 -16.54 5.05
C TYR A 140 -5.23 -17.97 5.57
N GLY A 141 -4.88 -18.13 6.86
CA GLY A 141 -4.71 -19.44 7.46
C GLY A 141 -3.65 -20.31 6.80
N GLY A 142 -2.54 -19.73 6.36
CA GLY A 142 -1.45 -20.39 5.65
C GLY A 142 -1.55 -20.34 4.12
N LYS A 143 -2.70 -19.94 3.57
CA LYS A 143 -2.82 -19.67 2.13
C LYS A 143 -2.31 -18.28 1.82
N ILE A 144 -1.23 -18.20 1.05
CA ILE A 144 -0.65 -16.95 0.59
C ILE A 144 -1.32 -16.51 -0.71
N VAL A 145 -1.74 -15.24 -0.75
CA VAL A 145 -2.25 -14.58 -1.95
C VAL A 145 -1.34 -13.39 -2.23
N ASP A 146 -0.44 -13.56 -3.18
CA ASP A 146 0.46 -12.51 -3.65
C ASP A 146 -0.35 -11.49 -4.49
N VAL A 147 -0.30 -10.23 -4.07
CA VAL A 147 -0.97 -9.11 -4.75
C VAL A 147 0.01 -8.01 -5.15
N LYS A 148 1.31 -8.20 -4.92
CA LYS A 148 2.36 -7.22 -5.20
C LYS A 148 2.30 -6.75 -6.66
N GLY A 149 2.16 -7.67 -7.62
CA GLY A 149 2.13 -7.33 -9.04
C GLY A 149 1.01 -6.35 -9.40
N LYS A 150 -0.15 -6.46 -8.76
CA LYS A 150 -1.29 -5.54 -8.95
C LYS A 150 -1.00 -4.13 -8.44
N TYR A 151 -0.17 -4.01 -7.40
CA TYR A 151 0.14 -2.74 -6.72
C TYR A 151 1.63 -2.38 -6.83
N GLN A 152 2.30 -2.85 -7.89
CA GLN A 152 3.74 -2.64 -8.07
C GLN A 152 4.14 -1.16 -8.03
N TRP A 153 3.36 -0.29 -8.67
CA TRP A 153 3.57 1.16 -8.63
C TRP A 153 3.63 1.74 -7.20
N MET A 154 2.79 1.22 -6.32
CA MET A 154 2.75 1.66 -4.92
C MET A 154 3.98 1.13 -4.15
N ILE A 155 4.36 -0.13 -4.36
CA ILE A 155 5.55 -0.74 -3.75
C ILE A 155 6.82 -0.03 -4.20
N ASP A 156 6.94 0.28 -5.49
CA ASP A 156 8.08 1.02 -6.04
C ASP A 156 8.15 2.45 -5.47
N GLY A 157 7.00 3.11 -5.33
CA GLY A 157 6.90 4.42 -4.69
C GLY A 157 7.34 4.39 -3.22
N ILE A 158 6.87 3.42 -2.44
CA ILE A 158 7.26 3.26 -1.02
C ILE A 158 8.76 2.95 -0.90
N SER A 159 9.33 2.15 -1.80
CA SER A 159 10.76 1.87 -1.81
C SER A 159 11.60 3.12 -2.02
N LYS A 160 11.23 3.98 -2.97
CA LYS A 160 11.88 5.27 -3.19
C LYS A 160 11.76 6.20 -1.98
N MET A 161 10.58 6.25 -1.36
CA MET A 161 10.37 7.04 -0.14
C MET A 161 11.31 6.61 0.98
N ARG A 162 11.52 5.30 1.17
CA ARG A 162 12.45 4.79 2.17
C ARG A 162 13.88 5.23 1.86
N GLU A 163 14.31 5.13 0.61
CA GLU A 163 15.64 5.61 0.20
C GLU A 163 15.85 7.09 0.57
N GLU A 164 14.86 7.95 0.33
CA GLU A 164 14.91 9.37 0.70
C GLU A 164 14.94 9.60 2.21
N LEU A 165 14.34 8.73 3.02
CA LEU A 165 14.27 8.88 4.47
C LEU A 165 15.52 8.38 5.20
N ILE A 166 16.34 7.54 4.56
CA ILE A 166 17.55 6.97 5.16
C ILE A 166 18.84 7.65 4.70
N LEU A 167 18.76 8.60 3.75
CA LEU A 167 19.88 9.46 3.34
C LEU A 167 20.17 10.51 4.39
#